data_f55cee23bea079e3027f09892eb9fbe8
#
_entry.id   f55cee23bea079e3027f09892eb9fbe8
#
_cell.length_a   1.000
_cell.length_b   1.000
_cell.length_c   1.000
_cell.angle_alpha   90.00
_cell.angle_beta   90.00
_cell.angle_gamma   90.00
#
_symmetry.space_group_name_H-M   'P 1'
#
loop_
_entity.id
_entity.type
_entity.pdbx_description
1 polymer ?
#
loop_
_entity_poly.entity_id
_entity_poly.type
_entity_poly.pdbx_seq_one_letter_code
_entity_poly.pdbx_strand_id
1 'polypeptide(L)'
;MLRAAAAPEGLLASAELPHYAAVWTRDVAFASLGADVSGDPEVVEAVARSLVGIAQLQTASGQIPNAWWPRRAYWDFHESGCTDATCLFVVATAQHLQARPDARLKRRLWPHLRRAMRWLEDQDANQFTLIDSPSGGDWMDSTLQRSGKLLYVNALYHRALLGMAELAPGDADPYRSRAALLRRKIDLLLWPEPGTDHAELLDGAGHRPGAGAGFPHPVGPAARREAMRADRRHYLSHVDGGRYVDECDVLGNILAVLYGVATPERARTIMEHLHGSAAATPYPMRTYTRSFDPGDRWGMYRQDLEPFQDERWRNPPGRYHNGGVWPFIGGLYVVALERVGMAAEARAEIARVAAANRLRRDSGPGWGFHEWIDARTGEPGGAPGQSWSAGTYLLAVEALSGRPISL
;
A
#
# COMPACT_ATOMS: atom_id res chain seq x y z
N MET A 1 4.82 0.97 -22.24
CA MET A 1 4.66 1.92 -21.12
C MET A 1 5.88 1.94 -20.22
N LEU A 2 6.27 0.85 -19.54
CA LEU A 2 7.43 0.87 -18.63
C LEU A 2 8.74 1.34 -19.29
N ARG A 3 9.04 0.94 -20.54
CA ARG A 3 10.20 1.47 -21.29
C ARG A 3 10.10 2.99 -21.51
N ALA A 4 8.93 3.52 -21.80
CA ALA A 4 8.74 4.95 -21.95
C ALA A 4 8.92 5.74 -20.65
N ALA A 5 8.67 5.09 -19.50
CA ALA A 5 8.89 5.66 -18.18
C ALA A 5 10.34 5.47 -17.68
N ALA A 6 11.14 4.59 -18.32
CA ALA A 6 12.54 4.38 -17.97
C ALA A 6 13.37 5.58 -18.43
N ALA A 7 13.92 6.33 -17.47
CA ALA A 7 14.75 7.52 -17.68
C ALA A 7 16.18 7.31 -17.14
N PRO A 8 17.14 8.15 -17.52
CA PRO A 8 18.50 8.08 -16.96
C PRO A 8 18.52 8.13 -15.43
N GLU A 9 17.61 8.87 -14.84
CA GLU A 9 17.50 9.07 -13.39
C GLU A 9 16.82 7.89 -12.68
N GLY A 10 15.94 7.15 -13.38
CA GLY A 10 15.16 6.05 -12.81
C GLY A 10 13.85 5.81 -13.55
N LEU A 11 12.94 5.08 -12.91
CA LEU A 11 11.60 4.82 -13.42
C LEU A 11 10.65 5.93 -12.98
N LEU A 12 10.12 6.68 -13.93
CA LEU A 12 9.20 7.78 -13.67
C LEU A 12 7.78 7.26 -13.40
N ALA A 13 7.00 7.99 -12.61
CA ALA A 13 5.60 7.66 -12.33
C ALA A 13 4.75 7.70 -13.61
N SER A 14 4.99 8.70 -14.47
CA SER A 14 4.39 8.79 -15.80
C SER A 14 5.38 9.31 -16.83
N ALA A 15 5.34 8.74 -18.04
CA ALA A 15 6.11 9.20 -19.18
C ALA A 15 5.44 10.38 -19.93
N GLU A 16 4.15 10.63 -19.70
CA GLU A 16 3.33 11.50 -20.53
C GLU A 16 3.14 12.91 -19.98
N LEU A 17 3.35 13.14 -18.67
CA LEU A 17 3.12 14.44 -18.05
C LEU A 17 4.37 15.01 -17.36
N PRO A 18 4.73 16.28 -17.65
CA PRO A 18 5.94 16.89 -17.09
C PRO A 18 5.97 16.99 -15.54
N HIS A 19 4.83 17.14 -14.88
CA HIS A 19 4.76 17.21 -13.41
C HIS A 19 4.86 15.83 -12.74
N TYR A 20 4.49 14.74 -13.45
CA TYR A 20 4.72 13.36 -13.05
C TYR A 20 6.06 12.79 -13.58
N ALA A 21 6.88 13.60 -14.26
CA ALA A 21 8.24 13.23 -14.62
C ALA A 21 9.15 13.27 -13.38
N ALA A 22 8.78 12.48 -12.40
CA ALA A 22 9.41 12.32 -11.10
C ALA A 22 9.53 10.83 -10.75
N VAL A 23 10.50 10.51 -9.91
CA VAL A 23 10.65 9.19 -9.30
C VAL A 23 9.86 9.21 -8.00
N TRP A 24 8.66 8.64 -8.01
CA TRP A 24 7.83 8.48 -6.84
C TRP A 24 8.11 7.13 -6.19
N THR A 25 8.36 7.12 -4.90
CA THR A 25 8.73 5.88 -4.18
C THR A 25 7.63 4.83 -4.24
N ARG A 26 6.36 5.24 -4.13
CA ARG A 26 5.19 4.34 -4.26
C ARG A 26 5.09 3.74 -5.66
N ASP A 27 5.21 4.60 -6.68
CA ASP A 27 5.10 4.17 -8.09
C ASP A 27 6.22 3.20 -8.45
N VAL A 28 7.45 3.51 -8.06
CA VAL A 28 8.60 2.61 -8.25
C VAL A 28 8.36 1.27 -7.58
N ALA A 29 7.85 1.24 -6.35
CA ALA A 29 7.64 0.01 -5.61
C ALA A 29 6.63 -0.92 -6.31
N PHE A 30 5.49 -0.40 -6.74
CA PHE A 30 4.49 -1.22 -7.43
C PHE A 30 4.85 -1.50 -8.89
N ALA A 31 5.49 -0.56 -9.59
CA ALA A 31 5.94 -0.77 -10.96
C ALA A 31 7.09 -1.77 -11.05
N SER A 32 7.98 -1.83 -10.06
CA SER A 32 9.11 -2.76 -10.02
C SER A 32 8.67 -4.23 -10.10
N LEU A 33 7.51 -4.57 -9.54
CA LEU A 33 6.96 -5.92 -9.60
C LEU A 33 6.79 -6.40 -11.06
N GLY A 34 6.24 -5.55 -11.92
CA GLY A 34 6.11 -5.85 -13.34
C GLY A 34 7.41 -5.70 -14.12
N ALA A 35 8.27 -4.76 -13.73
CA ALA A 35 9.59 -4.59 -14.32
C ALA A 35 10.43 -5.86 -14.14
N ASP A 36 10.44 -6.41 -12.94
CA ASP A 36 11.22 -7.60 -12.61
C ASP A 36 10.71 -8.86 -13.33
N VAL A 37 9.40 -9.06 -13.44
CA VAL A 37 8.83 -10.20 -14.17
C VAL A 37 9.01 -10.06 -15.68
N SER A 38 9.00 -8.83 -16.22
CA SER A 38 9.22 -8.59 -17.65
C SER A 38 10.63 -8.99 -18.12
N GLY A 39 11.61 -8.87 -17.22
CA GLY A 39 13.03 -9.11 -17.53
C GLY A 39 13.63 -8.13 -18.54
N ASP A 40 12.95 -7.01 -18.85
CA ASP A 40 13.46 -5.98 -19.75
C ASP A 40 14.65 -5.26 -19.11
N PRO A 41 15.87 -5.35 -19.69
CA PRO A 41 17.07 -4.83 -19.04
C PRO A 41 17.04 -3.33 -18.78
N GLU A 42 16.45 -2.53 -19.68
CA GLU A 42 16.35 -1.08 -19.53
C GLU A 42 15.45 -0.69 -18.38
N VAL A 43 14.30 -1.37 -18.25
CA VAL A 43 13.32 -1.13 -17.19
C VAL A 43 13.85 -1.62 -15.84
N VAL A 44 14.46 -2.79 -15.78
CA VAL A 44 15.08 -3.35 -14.57
C VAL A 44 16.19 -2.45 -14.07
N GLU A 45 17.05 -1.94 -14.95
CA GLU A 45 18.12 -1.01 -14.60
C GLU A 45 17.56 0.36 -14.11
N ALA A 46 16.43 0.83 -14.70
CA ALA A 46 15.76 2.04 -14.23
C ALA A 46 15.22 1.88 -12.81
N VAL A 47 14.70 0.70 -12.43
CA VAL A 47 14.30 0.39 -11.05
C VAL A 47 15.51 0.49 -10.11
N ALA A 48 16.62 -0.15 -10.45
CA ALA A 48 17.84 -0.10 -9.63
C ALA A 48 18.34 1.34 -9.45
N ARG A 49 18.33 2.16 -10.52
CA ARG A 49 18.69 3.59 -10.45
C ARG A 49 17.74 4.36 -9.54
N SER A 50 16.43 4.12 -9.61
CA SER A 50 15.44 4.73 -8.72
C SER A 50 15.73 4.44 -7.25
N LEU A 51 15.94 3.17 -6.91
CA LEU A 51 16.23 2.74 -5.53
C LEU A 51 17.49 3.41 -4.98
N VAL A 52 18.51 3.53 -5.82
CA VAL A 52 19.75 4.21 -5.45
C VAL A 52 19.55 5.72 -5.29
N GLY A 53 18.85 6.36 -6.22
CA GLY A 53 18.58 7.79 -6.17
C GLY A 53 17.72 8.18 -4.95
N ILE A 54 16.66 7.45 -4.68
CA ILE A 54 15.82 7.62 -3.50
C ILE A 54 16.66 7.45 -2.21
N ALA A 55 17.49 6.40 -2.13
CA ALA A 55 18.34 6.16 -0.97
C ALA A 55 19.31 7.31 -0.67
N GLN A 56 19.84 7.98 -1.69
CA GLN A 56 20.75 9.12 -1.54
C GLN A 56 20.07 10.35 -0.92
N LEU A 57 18.75 10.45 -1.02
CA LEU A 57 17.94 11.54 -0.47
C LEU A 57 17.35 11.22 0.91
N GLN A 58 17.68 10.05 1.46
CA GLN A 58 17.25 9.63 2.79
C GLN A 58 17.67 10.63 3.87
N THR A 59 16.78 11.00 4.79
CA THR A 59 17.11 11.84 5.93
C THR A 59 18.15 11.19 6.86
N ALA A 60 18.78 11.99 7.70
CA ALA A 60 19.71 11.48 8.72
C ALA A 60 19.03 10.50 9.69
N SER A 61 17.74 10.73 10.03
CA SER A 61 16.92 9.84 10.85
C SER A 61 16.52 8.54 10.15
N GLY A 62 16.47 8.53 8.81
CA GLY A 62 16.18 7.32 8.04
C GLY A 62 14.90 7.37 7.21
N GLN A 63 14.13 8.45 7.26
CA GLN A 63 12.94 8.63 6.42
C GLN A 63 13.30 8.68 4.93
N ILE A 64 12.51 8.05 4.10
CA ILE A 64 12.62 8.03 2.64
C ILE A 64 11.68 9.07 2.04
N PRO A 65 12.11 9.83 1.00
CA PRO A 65 11.23 10.80 0.36
C PRO A 65 10.04 10.12 -0.35
N ASN A 66 8.94 10.85 -0.39
CA ASN A 66 7.76 10.48 -1.16
C ASN A 66 8.04 10.50 -2.66
N ALA A 67 8.68 11.58 -3.12
CA ALA A 67 8.99 11.82 -4.52
C ALA A 67 10.29 12.60 -4.72
N TRP A 68 10.90 12.41 -5.89
CA TRP A 68 12.10 13.10 -6.32
C TRP A 68 11.96 13.54 -7.79
N TRP A 69 12.19 14.85 -8.04
CA TRP A 69 12.24 15.48 -9.36
C TRP A 69 13.71 15.77 -9.74
N PRO A 70 14.43 14.84 -10.37
CA PRO A 70 15.87 14.98 -10.63
C PRO A 70 16.23 16.25 -11.40
N ARG A 71 15.42 16.56 -12.44
CA ARG A 71 15.65 17.74 -13.30
C ARG A 71 15.41 19.09 -12.61
N ARG A 72 14.73 19.08 -11.45
CA ARG A 72 14.45 20.28 -10.65
C ARG A 72 15.32 20.35 -9.40
N ALA A 73 16.16 19.35 -9.14
CA ALA A 73 16.90 19.17 -7.89
C ALA A 73 16.00 19.32 -6.65
N TYR A 74 14.75 18.80 -6.74
CA TYR A 74 13.74 18.91 -5.70
C TYR A 74 13.26 17.52 -5.30
N TRP A 75 13.05 17.32 -4.00
CA TRP A 75 12.44 16.12 -3.43
C TRP A 75 11.50 16.50 -2.31
N ASP A 76 10.52 15.67 -2.06
CA ASP A 76 9.42 15.91 -1.16
C ASP A 76 9.25 14.77 -0.15
N PHE A 77 9.00 15.14 1.11
CA PHE A 77 8.65 14.20 2.18
C PHE A 77 7.18 14.27 2.56
N HIS A 78 6.37 15.05 1.84
CA HIS A 78 5.04 15.46 2.24
C HIS A 78 5.04 16.24 3.58
N GLU A 79 4.08 17.15 3.77
CA GLU A 79 4.03 18.02 4.95
C GLU A 79 3.98 17.26 6.28
N SER A 80 3.29 16.10 6.28
CA SER A 80 3.12 15.25 7.46
C SER A 80 4.16 14.13 7.57
N GLY A 81 5.08 14.01 6.61
CA GLY A 81 5.93 12.85 6.45
C GLY A 81 5.22 11.68 5.75
N CYS A 82 5.97 10.77 5.13
CA CYS A 82 5.45 9.63 4.40
C CYS A 82 5.90 8.31 5.03
N THR A 83 5.04 7.71 5.85
CA THR A 83 5.34 6.45 6.51
C THR A 83 5.40 5.30 5.51
N ASP A 84 4.47 5.26 4.56
CA ASP A 84 4.40 4.21 3.56
C ASP A 84 5.58 4.21 2.57
N ALA A 85 6.07 5.39 2.15
CA ALA A 85 7.21 5.50 1.24
C ALA A 85 8.45 4.82 1.84
N THR A 86 8.67 4.97 3.15
CA THR A 86 9.81 4.32 3.83
C THR A 86 9.63 2.79 3.88
N CYS A 87 8.42 2.28 4.15
CA CYS A 87 8.12 0.85 4.06
C CYS A 87 8.34 0.33 2.63
N LEU A 88 7.77 1.02 1.64
CA LEU A 88 7.81 0.63 0.23
C LEU A 88 9.23 0.61 -0.34
N PHE A 89 10.10 1.52 0.07
CA PHE A 89 11.52 1.47 -0.30
C PHE A 89 12.18 0.16 0.14
N VAL A 90 11.93 -0.28 1.39
CA VAL A 90 12.47 -1.54 1.91
C VAL A 90 11.89 -2.73 1.15
N VAL A 91 10.56 -2.75 0.98
CA VAL A 91 9.84 -3.81 0.26
C VAL A 91 10.33 -3.93 -1.18
N ALA A 92 10.35 -2.83 -1.93
CA ALA A 92 10.79 -2.81 -3.32
C ALA A 92 12.25 -3.24 -3.48
N THR A 93 13.13 -2.78 -2.58
CA THR A 93 14.54 -3.19 -2.61
C THR A 93 14.70 -4.70 -2.36
N ALA A 94 13.95 -5.25 -1.40
CA ALA A 94 14.02 -6.69 -1.10
C ALA A 94 13.47 -7.52 -2.26
N GLN A 95 12.32 -7.18 -2.80
CA GLN A 95 11.70 -7.88 -3.93
C GLN A 95 12.56 -7.81 -5.20
N HIS A 96 13.09 -6.63 -5.52
CA HIS A 96 14.00 -6.46 -6.66
C HIS A 96 15.27 -7.32 -6.52
N LEU A 97 15.92 -7.32 -5.35
CA LEU A 97 17.12 -8.12 -5.11
C LEU A 97 16.85 -9.64 -5.03
N GLN A 98 15.63 -10.06 -4.74
CA GLN A 98 15.21 -11.45 -4.84
C GLN A 98 15.00 -11.88 -6.31
N ALA A 99 14.30 -11.04 -7.07
CA ALA A 99 14.05 -11.28 -8.49
C ALA A 99 15.35 -11.17 -9.34
N ARG A 100 16.22 -10.25 -8.96
CA ARG A 100 17.47 -9.87 -9.65
C ARG A 100 18.63 -9.77 -8.66
N PRO A 101 19.24 -10.89 -8.25
CA PRO A 101 20.33 -10.88 -7.27
C PRO A 101 21.52 -10.05 -7.73
N ASP A 102 21.83 -8.97 -7.01
CA ASP A 102 22.98 -8.10 -7.22
C ASP A 102 23.65 -7.79 -5.86
N ALA A 103 24.80 -8.42 -5.63
CA ALA A 103 25.56 -8.26 -4.39
C ALA A 103 26.14 -6.84 -4.24
N ARG A 104 26.43 -6.12 -5.34
CA ARG A 104 26.95 -4.74 -5.31
C ARG A 104 25.83 -3.79 -4.92
N LEU A 105 24.67 -3.89 -5.56
CA LEU A 105 23.48 -3.10 -5.23
C LEU A 105 23.05 -3.36 -3.78
N LYS A 106 22.99 -4.61 -3.34
CA LYS A 106 22.70 -4.97 -1.94
C LYS A 106 23.65 -4.29 -0.96
N ARG A 107 24.97 -4.39 -1.17
CA ARG A 107 25.96 -3.72 -0.28
C ARG A 107 25.78 -2.22 -0.24
N ARG A 108 25.45 -1.59 -1.37
CA ARG A 108 25.22 -0.15 -1.48
C ARG A 108 23.97 0.28 -0.70
N LEU A 109 22.85 -0.46 -0.82
CA LEU A 109 21.57 -0.09 -0.21
C LEU A 109 21.44 -0.53 1.25
N TRP A 110 22.20 -1.55 1.69
CA TRP A 110 22.07 -2.13 3.03
C TRP A 110 22.14 -1.10 4.19
N PRO A 111 23.06 -0.12 4.23
CA PRO A 111 23.07 0.90 5.28
C PRO A 111 21.80 1.77 5.28
N HIS A 112 21.21 2.02 4.11
CA HIS A 112 19.98 2.79 3.95
C HIS A 112 18.78 2.00 4.44
N LEU A 113 18.69 0.73 4.10
CA LEU A 113 17.64 -0.18 4.58
C LEU A 113 17.61 -0.23 6.11
N ARG A 114 18.78 -0.40 6.74
CA ARG A 114 18.88 -0.41 8.22
C ARG A 114 18.43 0.91 8.86
N ARG A 115 18.75 2.05 8.25
CA ARG A 115 18.27 3.36 8.74
C ARG A 115 16.77 3.53 8.55
N ALA A 116 16.24 3.10 7.40
CA ALA A 116 14.80 3.10 7.13
C ALA A 116 14.04 2.28 8.18
N MET A 117 14.51 1.07 8.50
CA MET A 117 13.89 0.22 9.51
C MET A 117 13.91 0.84 10.90
N ARG A 118 15.00 1.50 11.31
CA ARG A 118 15.03 2.22 12.58
C ARG A 118 14.02 3.36 12.63
N TRP A 119 13.96 4.15 11.55
CA TRP A 119 12.96 5.23 11.47
C TRP A 119 11.53 4.69 11.56
N LEU A 120 11.24 3.55 10.91
CA LEU A 120 9.93 2.89 11.02
C LEU A 120 9.66 2.40 12.46
N GLU A 121 10.66 1.87 13.15
CA GLU A 121 10.53 1.48 14.55
C GLU A 121 10.21 2.67 15.47
N ASP A 122 10.75 3.84 15.18
CA ASP A 122 10.46 5.09 15.90
C ASP A 122 9.01 5.58 15.70
N GLN A 123 8.29 5.08 14.66
CA GLN A 123 6.86 5.37 14.46
C GLN A 123 5.95 4.52 15.36
N ASP A 124 6.47 3.57 16.11
CA ASP A 124 5.74 2.79 17.13
C ASP A 124 5.72 3.56 18.45
N ALA A 125 5.03 4.70 18.48
CA ALA A 125 5.07 5.66 19.57
C ALA A 125 4.61 5.09 20.94
N ASN A 126 3.79 4.05 20.93
CA ASN A 126 3.26 3.42 22.13
C ASN A 126 3.82 2.01 22.38
N GLN A 127 4.83 1.59 21.63
CA GLN A 127 5.50 0.29 21.75
C GLN A 127 4.56 -0.92 21.60
N PHE A 128 3.52 -0.79 20.77
CA PHE A 128 2.56 -1.87 20.46
C PHE A 128 2.99 -2.74 19.29
N THR A 129 4.16 -2.52 18.74
CA THR A 129 4.68 -3.16 17.53
C THR A 129 4.02 -2.67 16.23
N LEU A 130 2.82 -2.08 16.31
CA LEU A 130 2.17 -1.44 15.16
C LEU A 130 2.67 0.00 15.04
N ILE A 131 3.08 0.37 13.83
CA ILE A 131 3.51 1.74 13.55
C ILE A 131 2.33 2.65 13.25
N ASP A 132 2.46 3.91 13.64
CA ASP A 132 1.49 4.96 13.37
C ASP A 132 1.82 5.68 12.05
N SER A 133 0.79 6.16 11.36
CA SER A 133 0.91 7.08 10.24
C SER A 133 0.21 8.39 10.57
N PRO A 134 0.82 9.54 10.32
CA PRO A 134 0.13 10.83 10.47
C PRO A 134 -0.94 10.98 9.39
N SER A 135 -1.88 11.91 9.60
CA SER A 135 -2.87 12.26 8.58
C SER A 135 -2.19 12.74 7.31
N GLY A 136 -2.55 12.18 6.16
CA GLY A 136 -1.88 12.43 4.88
C GLY A 136 -0.49 11.77 4.74
N GLY A 137 -0.05 10.97 5.70
CA GLY A 137 1.26 10.30 5.71
C GLY A 137 1.31 8.98 4.96
N ASP A 138 0.27 8.64 4.24
CA ASP A 138 0.21 7.49 3.33
C ASP A 138 -0.23 7.94 1.92
N TRP A 139 -0.59 7.00 1.06
CA TRP A 139 -1.01 7.30 -0.31
C TRP A 139 -2.35 8.05 -0.42
N MET A 140 -3.15 8.11 0.67
CA MET A 140 -4.36 8.93 0.76
C MET A 140 -4.02 10.28 1.40
N ASP A 141 -3.45 11.17 0.62
CA ASP A 141 -2.78 12.40 1.02
C ASP A 141 -3.48 13.69 0.55
N SER A 142 -4.75 13.58 0.13
CA SER A 142 -5.56 14.72 -0.31
C SER A 142 -6.74 14.99 0.62
N THR A 143 -7.96 15.22 0.12
CA THR A 143 -9.14 15.48 0.96
C THR A 143 -9.69 14.25 1.67
N LEU A 144 -9.37 13.04 1.23
CA LEU A 144 -9.61 11.82 1.98
C LEU A 144 -8.34 11.46 2.75
N GLN A 145 -8.38 11.60 4.07
CA GLN A 145 -7.21 11.37 4.94
C GLN A 145 -7.55 10.43 6.09
N ARG A 146 -6.53 9.74 6.55
CA ARG A 146 -6.58 8.80 7.67
C ARG A 146 -5.30 8.85 8.47
N SER A 147 -5.34 8.40 9.72
CA SER A 147 -4.22 8.46 10.65
C SER A 147 -4.24 7.30 11.64
N GLY A 148 -3.18 7.18 12.44
CA GLY A 148 -3.04 6.15 13.46
C GLY A 148 -2.54 4.82 12.90
N LYS A 149 -3.05 3.71 13.42
CA LYS A 149 -2.60 2.37 13.05
C LYS A 149 -3.38 1.85 11.84
N LEU A 150 -2.86 2.15 10.65
CA LEU A 150 -3.45 1.78 9.38
C LEU A 150 -3.11 0.35 8.99
N LEU A 151 -4.10 -0.40 8.48
CA LEU A 151 -3.88 -1.73 7.92
C LEU A 151 -2.84 -1.68 6.79
N TYR A 152 -3.02 -0.76 5.83
CA TYR A 152 -2.14 -0.59 4.68
C TYR A 152 -0.68 -0.45 5.08
N VAL A 153 -0.37 0.51 5.95
CA VAL A 153 0.99 0.80 6.40
C VAL A 153 1.59 -0.36 7.19
N ASN A 154 0.80 -0.99 8.08
CA ASN A 154 1.28 -2.10 8.90
C ASN A 154 1.45 -3.40 8.10
N ALA A 155 0.69 -3.63 7.03
CA ALA A 155 0.93 -4.72 6.08
C ALA A 155 2.24 -4.50 5.30
N LEU A 156 2.53 -3.26 4.89
CA LEU A 156 3.81 -2.90 4.27
C LEU A 156 4.99 -3.08 5.25
N TYR A 157 4.83 -2.65 6.49
CA TYR A 157 5.86 -2.81 7.52
C TYR A 157 6.14 -4.29 7.81
N HIS A 158 5.09 -5.13 7.86
CA HIS A 158 5.25 -6.58 7.96
C HIS A 158 6.10 -7.15 6.81
N ARG A 159 5.79 -6.76 5.56
CA ARG A 159 6.55 -7.22 4.39
C ARG A 159 7.99 -6.66 4.40
N ALA A 160 8.19 -5.43 4.85
CA ALA A 160 9.52 -4.85 5.01
C ALA A 160 10.38 -5.65 6.00
N LEU A 161 9.83 -6.05 7.15
CA LEU A 161 10.50 -6.91 8.12
C LEU A 161 10.91 -8.26 7.51
N LEU A 162 10.01 -8.90 6.76
CA LEU A 162 10.33 -10.15 6.05
C LEU A 162 11.41 -9.93 4.99
N GLY A 163 11.34 -8.83 4.23
CA GLY A 163 12.36 -8.45 3.25
C GLY A 163 13.75 -8.27 3.86
N MET A 164 13.81 -7.64 5.04
CA MET A 164 15.07 -7.51 5.78
C MET A 164 15.63 -8.88 6.21
N ALA A 165 14.76 -9.77 6.69
CA ALA A 165 15.17 -11.13 7.07
C ALA A 165 15.72 -11.94 5.87
N GLU A 166 15.13 -11.75 4.69
CA GLU A 166 15.55 -12.41 3.45
C GLU A 166 16.90 -11.88 2.95
N LEU A 167 17.13 -10.58 3.09
CA LEU A 167 18.38 -9.94 2.67
C LEU A 167 19.54 -10.18 3.64
N ALA A 168 19.29 -10.40 4.91
CA ALA A 168 20.32 -10.55 5.95
C ALA A 168 20.14 -11.85 6.75
N PRO A 169 20.44 -13.02 6.19
CA PRO A 169 20.22 -14.29 6.86
C PRO A 169 20.89 -14.41 8.24
N GLY A 170 22.05 -13.78 8.45
CA GLY A 170 22.73 -13.77 9.75
C GLY A 170 21.98 -12.98 10.84
N ASP A 171 21.19 -11.98 10.44
CA ASP A 171 20.40 -11.12 11.33
C ASP A 171 18.89 -11.37 11.14
N ALA A 172 18.50 -12.52 10.58
CA ALA A 172 17.14 -12.81 10.16
C ALA A 172 16.15 -12.98 11.31
N ASP A 173 16.59 -13.57 12.43
CA ASP A 173 15.72 -13.97 13.53
C ASP A 173 15.02 -12.78 14.23
N PRO A 174 15.68 -11.65 14.53
CA PRO A 174 15.00 -10.49 15.08
C PRO A 174 13.88 -9.94 14.16
N TYR A 175 14.15 -9.90 12.85
CA TYR A 175 13.16 -9.42 11.87
C TYR A 175 11.98 -10.37 11.74
N ARG A 176 12.23 -11.68 11.66
CA ARG A 176 11.16 -12.70 11.59
C ARG A 176 10.30 -12.69 12.85
N SER A 177 10.94 -12.63 14.02
CA SER A 177 10.24 -12.59 15.32
C SER A 177 9.34 -11.34 15.42
N ARG A 178 9.86 -10.17 14.99
CA ARG A 178 9.09 -8.93 14.99
C ARG A 178 7.95 -8.97 13.96
N ALA A 179 8.17 -9.55 12.79
CA ALA A 179 7.13 -9.74 11.78
C ALA A 179 5.99 -10.65 12.29
N ALA A 180 6.34 -11.76 12.95
CA ALA A 180 5.35 -12.66 13.54
C ALA A 180 4.53 -11.99 14.66
N LEU A 181 5.19 -11.21 15.52
CA LEU A 181 4.52 -10.42 16.55
C LEU A 181 3.61 -9.34 15.93
N LEU A 182 4.10 -8.60 14.94
CA LEU A 182 3.34 -7.57 14.24
C LEU A 182 2.08 -8.17 13.61
N ARG A 183 2.20 -9.30 12.89
CA ARG A 183 1.05 -10.00 12.30
C ARG A 183 -0.01 -10.31 13.36
N ARG A 184 0.40 -10.89 14.50
CA ARG A 184 -0.51 -11.19 15.62
C ARG A 184 -1.18 -9.92 16.16
N LYS A 185 -0.44 -8.82 16.31
CA LYS A 185 -0.98 -7.54 16.78
C LYS A 185 -1.95 -6.91 15.77
N ILE A 186 -1.68 -7.04 14.46
CA ILE A 186 -2.62 -6.64 13.39
C ILE A 186 -3.93 -7.42 13.54
N ASP A 187 -3.87 -8.74 13.70
CA ASP A 187 -5.06 -9.57 13.89
C ASP A 187 -5.88 -9.16 15.12
N LEU A 188 -5.21 -8.93 16.26
CA LEU A 188 -5.87 -8.54 17.50
C LEU A 188 -6.53 -7.16 17.43
N LEU A 189 -5.91 -6.21 16.73
CA LEU A 189 -6.39 -4.82 16.67
C LEU A 189 -7.35 -4.58 15.51
N LEU A 190 -7.02 -5.09 14.32
CA LEU A 190 -7.71 -4.74 13.07
C LEU A 190 -8.66 -5.84 12.56
N TRP A 191 -8.67 -7.00 13.22
CA TRP A 191 -9.67 -8.05 13.01
C TRP A 191 -10.32 -8.44 14.35
N PRO A 192 -10.97 -7.50 15.05
CA PRO A 192 -11.53 -7.77 16.37
C PRO A 192 -12.72 -8.73 16.28
N GLU A 193 -12.60 -9.86 17.00
CA GLU A 193 -13.63 -10.89 17.11
C GLU A 193 -14.14 -10.99 18.56
N PRO A 194 -15.39 -11.43 18.79
CA PRO A 194 -15.88 -11.73 20.14
C PRO A 194 -14.97 -12.72 20.85
N GLY A 195 -14.65 -12.44 22.12
CA GLY A 195 -13.78 -13.30 22.93
C GLY A 195 -12.26 -13.04 22.78
N THR A 196 -11.85 -12.14 21.88
CA THR A 196 -10.43 -11.75 21.78
C THR A 196 -9.97 -11.00 23.04
N ASP A 197 -8.92 -11.50 23.70
CA ASP A 197 -8.38 -10.86 24.91
C ASP A 197 -7.63 -9.58 24.56
N HIS A 198 -8.06 -8.46 25.15
CA HIS A 198 -7.42 -7.15 24.97
C HIS A 198 -6.06 -7.07 25.69
N ALA A 199 -5.87 -7.80 26.78
CA ALA A 199 -4.60 -7.81 27.52
C ALA A 199 -3.44 -8.25 26.61
N GLU A 200 -3.71 -9.13 25.64
CA GLU A 200 -2.74 -9.62 24.69
C GLU A 200 -2.19 -8.53 23.73
N LEU A 201 -2.96 -7.47 23.47
CA LEU A 201 -2.45 -6.30 22.72
C LEU A 201 -1.36 -5.56 23.50
N LEU A 202 -1.44 -5.58 24.83
CA LEU A 202 -0.52 -4.89 25.72
C LEU A 202 0.74 -5.72 26.04
N ASP A 203 0.70 -7.03 25.78
CA ASP A 203 1.86 -7.89 25.98
C ASP A 203 3.02 -7.47 25.05
N GLY A 204 4.19 -7.29 25.66
CA GLY A 204 5.40 -6.85 24.95
C GLY A 204 5.64 -5.35 24.97
N ALA A 205 4.66 -4.53 25.35
CA ALA A 205 4.79 -3.07 25.41
C ALA A 205 5.49 -2.54 26.68
N GLY A 206 6.23 -3.38 27.40
CA GLY A 206 6.86 -2.98 28.68
C GLY A 206 5.86 -2.68 29.81
N HIS A 207 4.58 -2.84 29.57
CA HIS A 207 3.54 -2.72 30.59
C HIS A 207 3.55 -3.98 31.46
N ARG A 208 3.96 -3.85 32.71
CA ARG A 208 3.84 -4.95 33.69
C ARG A 208 2.34 -5.14 33.99
N PRO A 209 1.80 -6.36 33.83
CA PRO A 209 0.49 -6.68 34.37
C PRO A 209 0.50 -6.38 35.87
N GLY A 210 -0.39 -5.51 36.34
CA GLY A 210 -0.49 -5.17 37.76
C GLY A 210 -0.04 -3.77 38.18
N ALA A 211 0.55 -2.98 37.32
CA ALA A 211 0.73 -1.55 37.59
C ALA A 211 -0.58 -0.83 37.33
N GLY A 212 -1.47 -0.81 38.29
CA GLY A 212 -2.73 -0.09 38.37
C GLY A 212 -3.56 -0.13 37.07
N ALA A 213 -4.84 -0.39 37.18
CA ALA A 213 -5.78 -0.37 36.07
C ALA A 213 -5.34 0.70 35.06
N GLY A 214 -4.75 0.26 33.94
CA GLY A 214 -4.23 1.16 32.93
C GLY A 214 -5.30 2.20 32.67
N PHE A 215 -4.92 3.43 32.41
CA PHE A 215 -5.88 4.48 32.09
C PHE A 215 -6.89 3.90 31.10
N PRO A 216 -8.11 3.53 31.53
CA PRO A 216 -9.11 3.08 30.58
C PRO A 216 -9.37 4.32 29.74
N HIS A 217 -8.86 4.34 28.50
CA HIS A 217 -9.27 5.38 27.59
C HIS A 217 -10.81 5.28 27.53
N PRO A 218 -11.55 6.29 27.97
CA PRO A 218 -13.01 6.15 28.22
C PRO A 218 -13.77 5.73 26.95
N VAL A 219 -13.20 5.95 25.77
CA VAL A 219 -13.79 5.62 24.48
C VAL A 219 -13.35 4.23 23.98
N GLY A 220 -12.13 3.80 24.28
CA GLY A 220 -11.52 2.60 23.70
C GLY A 220 -12.30 1.29 23.90
N PRO A 221 -12.70 0.91 25.13
CA PRO A 221 -13.38 -0.37 25.37
C PRO A 221 -14.79 -0.44 24.74
N ALA A 222 -15.53 0.67 24.71
CA ALA A 222 -16.87 0.71 24.11
C ALA A 222 -16.77 0.64 22.58
N ALA A 223 -15.93 1.47 21.97
CA ALA A 223 -15.71 1.48 20.52
C ALA A 223 -15.19 0.13 20.02
N ARG A 224 -14.31 -0.53 20.78
CA ARG A 224 -13.82 -1.86 20.45
C ARG A 224 -14.95 -2.90 20.50
N ARG A 225 -15.81 -2.88 21.53
CA ARG A 225 -16.96 -3.80 21.60
C ARG A 225 -17.91 -3.60 20.41
N GLU A 226 -18.15 -2.37 19.99
CA GLU A 226 -18.94 -2.07 18.78
C GLU A 226 -18.29 -2.64 17.52
N ALA A 227 -16.95 -2.59 17.43
CA ALA A 227 -16.20 -3.12 16.30
C ALA A 227 -16.09 -4.66 16.31
N MET A 228 -16.36 -5.35 17.43
CA MET A 228 -16.30 -6.82 17.49
C MET A 228 -17.43 -7.48 16.70
N ARG A 229 -17.07 -8.25 15.68
CA ARG A 229 -18.02 -8.93 14.81
C ARG A 229 -17.58 -10.38 14.55
N ALA A 230 -18.49 -11.34 14.76
CA ALA A 230 -18.26 -12.75 14.43
C ALA A 230 -18.34 -13.01 12.91
N ASP A 231 -19.06 -12.15 12.18
CA ASP A 231 -19.26 -12.24 10.72
C ASP A 231 -18.32 -11.36 9.92
N ARG A 232 -17.17 -11.00 10.49
CA ARG A 232 -16.18 -10.12 9.85
C ARG A 232 -15.64 -10.71 8.55
N ARG A 233 -15.64 -9.86 7.50
CA ARG A 233 -15.23 -10.27 6.15
C ARG A 233 -13.97 -9.54 5.65
N HIS A 234 -13.47 -8.54 6.40
CA HIS A 234 -12.30 -7.75 6.06
C HIS A 234 -11.64 -7.19 7.32
N TYR A 235 -10.36 -6.85 7.25
CA TYR A 235 -9.72 -6.04 8.29
C TYR A 235 -10.29 -4.62 8.30
N LEU A 236 -10.33 -4.01 9.47
CA LEU A 236 -10.60 -2.58 9.63
C LEU A 236 -9.59 -1.76 8.81
N SER A 237 -10.04 -0.60 8.32
CA SER A 237 -9.14 0.36 7.67
C SER A 237 -8.03 0.81 8.62
N HIS A 238 -8.40 1.27 9.82
CA HIS A 238 -7.45 1.76 10.82
C HIS A 238 -8.08 1.90 12.22
N VAL A 239 -7.20 2.14 13.20
CA VAL A 239 -7.58 2.57 14.55
C VAL A 239 -6.83 3.85 14.88
N ASP A 240 -7.57 4.90 15.23
CA ASP A 240 -7.02 6.20 15.60
C ASP A 240 -7.78 6.80 16.80
N GLY A 241 -7.06 7.24 17.84
CA GLY A 241 -7.64 7.86 19.02
C GLY A 241 -8.75 7.02 19.69
N GLY A 242 -8.67 5.68 19.61
CA GLY A 242 -9.68 4.77 20.11
C GLY A 242 -10.89 4.56 19.19
N ARG A 243 -10.92 5.16 18.00
CA ARG A 243 -11.90 4.91 16.95
C ARG A 243 -11.48 3.72 16.10
N TYR A 244 -12.33 2.72 16.02
CA TYR A 244 -12.16 1.53 15.18
C TYR A 244 -12.92 1.74 13.89
N VAL A 245 -12.22 2.14 12.81
CA VAL A 245 -12.84 2.50 11.52
C VAL A 245 -13.12 1.23 10.73
N ASP A 246 -14.37 0.72 10.89
CA ASP A 246 -14.85 -0.51 10.26
C ASP A 246 -15.28 -0.24 8.80
N GLU A 247 -14.30 0.14 7.99
CA GLU A 247 -14.43 0.33 6.55
C GLU A 247 -13.40 -0.54 5.84
N CYS A 248 -13.77 -1.07 4.69
CA CYS A 248 -12.88 -1.93 3.90
C CYS A 248 -11.95 -1.07 3.03
N ASP A 249 -10.73 -0.82 3.52
CA ASP A 249 -9.61 -0.36 2.71
C ASP A 249 -9.19 -1.49 1.77
N VAL A 250 -9.51 -1.35 0.48
CA VAL A 250 -9.33 -2.42 -0.51
C VAL A 250 -7.86 -2.74 -0.70
N LEU A 251 -7.00 -1.72 -0.86
CA LEU A 251 -5.56 -1.94 -1.03
C LEU A 251 -4.94 -2.58 0.21
N GLY A 252 -5.26 -2.07 1.41
CA GLY A 252 -4.75 -2.63 2.65
C GLY A 252 -5.13 -4.10 2.84
N ASN A 253 -6.37 -4.48 2.53
CA ASN A 253 -6.84 -5.85 2.60
C ASN A 253 -6.19 -6.77 1.54
N ILE A 254 -6.01 -6.30 0.30
CA ILE A 254 -5.28 -7.03 -0.74
C ILE A 254 -3.82 -7.26 -0.31
N LEU A 255 -3.14 -6.25 0.23
CA LEU A 255 -1.77 -6.40 0.70
C LEU A 255 -1.67 -7.31 1.93
N ALA A 256 -2.66 -7.31 2.83
CA ALA A 256 -2.72 -8.26 3.93
C ALA A 256 -2.79 -9.73 3.44
N VAL A 257 -3.48 -9.97 2.33
CA VAL A 257 -3.49 -11.27 1.65
C VAL A 257 -2.14 -11.58 0.99
N LEU A 258 -1.63 -10.65 0.18
CA LEU A 258 -0.41 -10.84 -0.61
C LEU A 258 0.85 -10.97 0.24
N TYR A 259 0.92 -10.29 1.37
CA TYR A 259 2.08 -10.28 2.25
C TYR A 259 1.97 -11.25 3.44
N GLY A 260 0.94 -12.12 3.44
CA GLY A 260 0.80 -13.17 4.45
C GLY A 260 0.44 -12.67 5.85
N VAL A 261 -0.13 -11.49 5.97
CA VAL A 261 -0.73 -11.01 7.22
C VAL A 261 -2.00 -11.81 7.51
N ALA A 262 -2.91 -11.91 6.53
CA ALA A 262 -4.12 -12.73 6.65
C ALA A 262 -3.79 -14.22 6.68
N THR A 263 -4.48 -14.99 7.54
CA THR A 263 -4.45 -16.45 7.47
C THR A 263 -5.08 -16.94 6.16
N PRO A 264 -4.83 -18.17 5.69
CA PRO A 264 -5.45 -18.67 4.47
C PRO A 264 -6.96 -18.55 4.44
N GLU A 265 -7.63 -18.81 5.57
CA GLU A 265 -9.09 -18.73 5.73
C GLU A 265 -9.58 -17.28 5.60
N ARG A 266 -8.93 -16.35 6.31
CA ARG A 266 -9.25 -14.93 6.23
C ARG A 266 -8.94 -14.36 4.85
N ALA A 267 -7.82 -14.76 4.24
CA ALA A 267 -7.46 -14.35 2.90
C ALA A 267 -8.56 -14.73 1.88
N ARG A 268 -9.08 -15.97 1.95
CA ARG A 268 -10.18 -16.41 1.12
C ARG A 268 -11.45 -15.60 1.39
N THR A 269 -11.81 -15.40 2.67
CA THR A 269 -12.97 -14.59 3.09
C THR A 269 -12.90 -13.15 2.57
N ILE A 270 -11.71 -12.51 2.66
CA ILE A 270 -11.48 -11.16 2.15
C ILE A 270 -11.69 -11.12 0.64
N MET A 271 -11.11 -12.04 -0.11
CA MET A 271 -11.19 -12.03 -1.57
C MET A 271 -12.61 -12.31 -2.07
N GLU A 272 -13.35 -13.20 -1.43
CA GLU A 272 -14.78 -13.41 -1.70
C GLU A 272 -15.62 -12.16 -1.42
N HIS A 273 -15.33 -11.46 -0.31
CA HIS A 273 -16.00 -10.20 0.02
C HIS A 273 -15.72 -9.12 -1.03
N LEU A 274 -14.46 -8.93 -1.41
CA LEU A 274 -14.07 -7.94 -2.42
C LEU A 274 -14.69 -8.23 -3.78
N HIS A 275 -14.67 -9.51 -4.20
CA HIS A 275 -15.24 -9.94 -5.48
C HIS A 275 -16.77 -9.72 -5.54
N GLY A 276 -17.48 -9.99 -4.44
CA GLY A 276 -18.92 -9.77 -4.34
C GLY A 276 -19.36 -8.34 -4.04
N SER A 277 -18.42 -7.39 -3.88
CA SER A 277 -18.71 -6.01 -3.49
C SER A 277 -18.76 -5.04 -4.67
N ALA A 278 -19.23 -3.81 -4.41
CA ALA A 278 -19.16 -2.73 -5.38
C ALA A 278 -17.73 -2.29 -5.73
N ALA A 279 -16.72 -2.70 -4.96
CA ALA A 279 -15.32 -2.35 -5.22
C ALA A 279 -14.82 -2.88 -6.57
N ALA A 280 -15.39 -3.97 -7.08
CA ALA A 280 -15.05 -4.53 -8.38
C ALA A 280 -15.79 -3.87 -9.57
N THR A 281 -16.60 -2.81 -9.37
CA THR A 281 -17.40 -2.17 -10.43
C THR A 281 -17.16 -0.67 -10.52
N PRO A 282 -17.20 -0.04 -11.72
CA PRO A 282 -17.38 -0.65 -13.07
C PRO A 282 -16.14 -1.43 -13.54
N TYR A 283 -14.97 -1.15 -12.97
CA TYR A 283 -13.71 -1.87 -13.17
C TYR A 283 -13.09 -2.22 -11.83
N PRO A 284 -12.26 -3.28 -11.72
CA PRO A 284 -11.48 -3.53 -10.50
C PRO A 284 -10.29 -2.54 -10.41
N MET A 285 -9.93 -2.00 -9.24
CA MET A 285 -10.63 -2.03 -7.97
C MET A 285 -10.79 -0.62 -7.45
N ARG A 286 -11.91 -0.34 -6.75
CA ARG A 286 -12.06 0.92 -6.02
C ARG A 286 -11.14 0.93 -4.79
N THR A 287 -10.90 2.13 -4.26
CA THR A 287 -10.10 2.32 -3.03
C THR A 287 -10.79 1.79 -1.78
N TYR A 288 -12.12 1.91 -1.72
CA TYR A 288 -13.01 1.41 -0.66
C TYR A 288 -14.22 0.71 -1.27
N THR A 289 -14.86 -0.18 -0.52
CA THR A 289 -16.11 -0.83 -0.94
C THR A 289 -17.30 0.12 -1.02
N ARG A 290 -17.21 1.27 -0.35
CA ARG A 290 -18.15 2.40 -0.47
C ARG A 290 -17.39 3.73 -0.59
N SER A 291 -18.09 4.81 -0.90
CA SER A 291 -17.58 6.18 -0.81
C SER A 291 -18.05 6.86 0.48
N PHE A 292 -17.40 7.95 0.85
CA PHE A 292 -17.68 8.73 2.05
C PHE A 292 -18.32 10.06 1.64
N ASP A 293 -19.43 10.42 2.28
CA ASP A 293 -20.06 11.73 2.13
C ASP A 293 -19.45 12.75 3.12
N PRO A 294 -19.56 14.05 2.82
CA PRO A 294 -19.24 15.08 3.80
C PRO A 294 -20.03 14.86 5.10
N GLY A 295 -19.37 14.86 6.23
CA GLY A 295 -19.99 14.56 7.53
C GLY A 295 -20.14 13.07 7.86
N ASP A 296 -19.51 12.19 7.07
CA ASP A 296 -19.40 10.77 7.44
C ASP A 296 -18.89 10.60 8.88
N ARG A 297 -19.45 9.64 9.60
CA ARG A 297 -19.17 9.41 11.03
C ARG A 297 -17.69 9.22 11.38
N TRP A 298 -16.88 8.83 10.40
CA TRP A 298 -15.46 8.60 10.61
C TRP A 298 -14.61 9.86 10.42
N GLY A 299 -15.16 10.91 9.77
CA GLY A 299 -14.47 12.16 9.50
C GLY A 299 -13.27 12.02 8.56
N MET A 300 -13.27 10.97 7.73
CA MET A 300 -12.19 10.72 6.77
C MET A 300 -12.20 11.71 5.61
N TYR A 301 -13.39 12.17 5.19
CA TYR A 301 -13.52 13.16 4.14
C TYR A 301 -13.36 14.57 4.71
N ARG A 302 -12.19 15.15 4.49
CA ARG A 302 -11.78 16.47 4.95
C ARG A 302 -12.28 17.55 4.00
N GLN A 303 -13.60 17.86 4.08
CA GLN A 303 -14.22 18.88 3.25
C GLN A 303 -13.59 20.27 3.46
N ASP A 304 -13.06 20.53 4.67
CA ASP A 304 -12.34 21.75 5.02
C ASP A 304 -11.06 21.97 4.19
N LEU A 305 -10.49 20.92 3.61
CA LEU A 305 -9.31 21.01 2.74
C LEU A 305 -9.67 21.30 1.27
N GLU A 306 -10.91 21.09 0.83
CA GLU A 306 -11.30 21.29 -0.57
C GLU A 306 -11.00 22.67 -1.15
N PRO A 307 -11.21 23.80 -0.40
CA PRO A 307 -10.92 25.13 -0.91
C PRO A 307 -9.43 25.36 -1.23
N PHE A 308 -8.56 24.59 -0.60
CA PHE A 308 -7.09 24.71 -0.75
C PHE A 308 -6.50 23.73 -1.79
N GLN A 309 -7.34 22.89 -2.38
CA GLN A 309 -6.89 21.87 -3.34
C GLN A 309 -7.42 22.16 -4.74
N ASP A 310 -6.57 21.88 -5.72
CA ASP A 310 -6.96 21.83 -7.13
C ASP A 310 -8.12 20.82 -7.31
N GLU A 311 -9.07 21.14 -8.20
CA GLU A 311 -10.23 20.26 -8.48
C GLU A 311 -9.85 18.81 -8.81
N ARG A 312 -8.65 18.59 -9.34
CA ARG A 312 -8.12 17.27 -9.65
C ARG A 312 -7.92 16.38 -8.42
N TRP A 313 -7.63 16.98 -7.27
CA TRP A 313 -7.33 16.31 -6.00
C TRP A 313 -8.53 16.25 -5.04
N ARG A 314 -9.65 16.86 -5.44
CA ARG A 314 -10.88 16.75 -4.66
C ARG A 314 -11.45 15.34 -4.76
N ASN A 315 -12.00 14.85 -3.65
CA ASN A 315 -12.48 13.48 -3.49
C ASN A 315 -14.01 13.41 -3.32
N PRO A 316 -14.85 13.96 -4.22
CA PRO A 316 -16.27 13.69 -4.15
C PRO A 316 -16.53 12.18 -4.30
N PRO A 317 -17.64 11.65 -3.77
CA PRO A 317 -17.93 10.22 -3.81
C PRO A 317 -17.77 9.61 -5.21
N GLY A 318 -17.04 8.48 -5.27
CA GLY A 318 -16.74 7.77 -6.51
C GLY A 318 -15.51 8.27 -7.28
N ARG A 319 -14.79 9.26 -6.76
CA ARG A 319 -13.60 9.82 -7.45
C ARG A 319 -12.35 9.69 -6.58
N TYR A 320 -11.21 9.65 -7.23
CA TYR A 320 -9.87 9.65 -6.66
C TYR A 320 -9.77 8.68 -5.47
N HIS A 321 -9.31 9.12 -4.29
CA HIS A 321 -9.22 8.24 -3.11
C HIS A 321 -10.59 7.87 -2.50
N ASN A 322 -11.66 8.61 -2.80
CA ASN A 322 -13.00 8.40 -2.24
C ASN A 322 -13.84 7.43 -3.08
N GLY A 323 -13.38 6.18 -3.19
CA GLY A 323 -14.08 5.15 -3.94
C GLY A 323 -13.87 5.21 -5.44
N GLY A 324 -12.90 5.98 -5.94
CA GLY A 324 -12.45 5.91 -7.34
C GLY A 324 -11.80 4.56 -7.64
N VAL A 325 -11.84 4.14 -8.90
CA VAL A 325 -11.17 2.92 -9.36
C VAL A 325 -9.71 3.22 -9.69
N TRP A 326 -8.80 2.41 -9.16
CA TRP A 326 -7.37 2.53 -9.40
C TRP A 326 -6.85 1.26 -10.10
N PRO A 327 -6.49 1.32 -11.39
CA PRO A 327 -6.11 0.14 -12.15
C PRO A 327 -4.93 -0.64 -11.57
N PHE A 328 -3.98 0.03 -10.88
CA PHE A 328 -2.87 -0.68 -10.22
C PHE A 328 -3.36 -1.60 -9.09
N ILE A 329 -4.39 -1.20 -8.33
CA ILE A 329 -5.01 -2.06 -7.31
C ILE A 329 -5.68 -3.26 -8.01
N GLY A 330 -6.28 -3.02 -9.18
CA GLY A 330 -6.87 -4.09 -9.99
C GLY A 330 -5.87 -5.17 -10.40
N GLY A 331 -4.64 -4.80 -10.76
CA GLY A 331 -3.58 -5.77 -11.02
C GLY A 331 -3.23 -6.61 -9.79
N LEU A 332 -3.03 -5.99 -8.63
CA LEU A 332 -2.77 -6.68 -7.36
C LEU A 332 -3.95 -7.58 -6.92
N TYR A 333 -5.18 -7.14 -7.17
CA TYR A 333 -6.39 -7.92 -6.91
C TYR A 333 -6.40 -9.24 -7.68
N VAL A 334 -6.07 -9.23 -8.97
CA VAL A 334 -5.99 -10.45 -9.78
C VAL A 334 -4.95 -11.41 -9.21
N VAL A 335 -3.78 -10.91 -8.80
CA VAL A 335 -2.74 -11.72 -8.14
C VAL A 335 -3.24 -12.32 -6.83
N ALA A 336 -3.99 -11.55 -6.04
CA ALA A 336 -4.55 -12.03 -4.78
C ALA A 336 -5.64 -13.09 -4.98
N LEU A 337 -6.49 -12.95 -6.01
CA LEU A 337 -7.46 -13.99 -6.40
C LEU A 337 -6.76 -15.32 -6.74
N GLU A 338 -5.72 -15.27 -7.58
CA GLU A 338 -4.95 -16.46 -7.93
C GLU A 338 -4.31 -17.10 -6.69
N ARG A 339 -3.74 -16.28 -5.80
CA ARG A 339 -3.09 -16.75 -4.57
C ARG A 339 -4.03 -17.51 -3.62
N VAL A 340 -5.32 -17.14 -3.57
CA VAL A 340 -6.31 -17.84 -2.73
C VAL A 340 -7.06 -18.94 -3.47
N GLY A 341 -6.66 -19.30 -4.70
CA GLY A 341 -7.27 -20.37 -5.49
C GLY A 341 -8.56 -19.99 -6.17
N MET A 342 -8.86 -18.69 -6.36
CA MET A 342 -10.00 -18.15 -7.14
C MET A 342 -9.58 -17.93 -8.60
N ALA A 343 -9.05 -18.97 -9.24
CA ALA A 343 -8.43 -18.89 -10.56
C ALA A 343 -9.41 -18.55 -11.70
N ALA A 344 -10.67 -18.96 -11.60
CA ALA A 344 -11.67 -18.61 -12.60
C ALA A 344 -12.01 -17.13 -12.56
N GLU A 345 -12.19 -16.58 -11.36
CA GLU A 345 -12.42 -15.16 -11.10
C GLU A 345 -11.22 -14.33 -11.53
N ALA A 346 -10.00 -14.77 -11.20
CA ALA A 346 -8.77 -14.10 -11.61
C ALA A 346 -8.66 -13.96 -13.14
N ARG A 347 -8.99 -15.03 -13.90
CA ARG A 347 -9.02 -14.99 -15.38
C ARG A 347 -10.12 -14.08 -15.93
N ALA A 348 -11.25 -13.97 -15.28
CA ALA A 348 -12.30 -13.03 -15.68
C ALA A 348 -11.89 -11.58 -15.40
N GLU A 349 -11.31 -11.33 -14.22
CA GLU A 349 -10.97 -9.98 -13.76
C GLU A 349 -9.78 -9.38 -14.53
N ILE A 350 -8.80 -10.17 -15.00
CA ILE A 350 -7.68 -9.63 -15.80
C ILE A 350 -8.16 -8.95 -17.09
N ALA A 351 -9.22 -9.45 -17.71
CA ALA A 351 -9.81 -8.84 -18.90
C ALA A 351 -10.42 -7.46 -18.58
N ARG A 352 -11.03 -7.33 -17.38
CA ARG A 352 -11.61 -6.07 -16.92
C ARG A 352 -10.52 -5.06 -16.50
N VAL A 353 -9.42 -5.52 -15.89
CA VAL A 353 -8.22 -4.68 -15.65
C VAL A 353 -7.61 -4.22 -16.97
N ALA A 354 -7.53 -5.08 -17.98
CA ALA A 354 -7.08 -4.70 -19.33
C ALA A 354 -7.98 -3.63 -19.95
N ALA A 355 -9.31 -3.78 -19.83
CA ALA A 355 -10.27 -2.80 -20.30
C ALA A 355 -10.09 -1.44 -19.61
N ALA A 356 -9.93 -1.42 -18.28
CA ALA A 356 -9.61 -0.22 -17.49
C ALA A 356 -8.33 0.48 -17.97
N ASN A 357 -7.27 -0.27 -18.19
CA ASN A 357 -5.98 0.24 -18.65
C ASN A 357 -5.98 0.72 -20.11
N ARG A 358 -6.97 0.30 -20.91
CA ARG A 358 -7.16 0.77 -22.29
C ARG A 358 -7.94 2.06 -22.39
N LEU A 359 -8.62 2.50 -21.34
CA LEU A 359 -9.36 3.76 -21.37
C LEU A 359 -8.43 4.92 -21.74
N ARG A 360 -8.93 5.80 -22.63
CA ARG A 360 -8.22 7.00 -23.06
C ARG A 360 -9.19 8.19 -23.12
N ARG A 361 -8.68 9.38 -22.84
CA ARG A 361 -9.43 10.63 -23.00
C ARG A 361 -9.46 11.11 -24.46
N ASP A 362 -8.48 10.67 -25.25
CA ASP A 362 -8.43 10.88 -26.69
C ASP A 362 -8.91 9.63 -27.44
N SER A 363 -9.28 9.78 -28.70
CA SER A 363 -9.72 8.69 -29.56
C SER A 363 -8.57 7.87 -30.18
N GLY A 364 -7.34 8.05 -29.70
CA GLY A 364 -6.16 7.36 -30.23
C GLY A 364 -6.16 5.86 -29.90
N PRO A 365 -5.49 5.04 -30.72
CA PRO A 365 -5.30 3.62 -30.42
C PRO A 365 -4.30 3.43 -29.26
N GLY A 366 -4.45 2.33 -28.52
CA GLY A 366 -3.47 1.91 -27.53
C GLY A 366 -3.99 1.88 -26.10
N TRP A 367 -3.06 1.98 -25.15
CA TRP A 367 -3.31 1.85 -23.72
C TRP A 367 -3.15 3.22 -23.05
N GLY A 368 -4.14 3.64 -22.24
CA GLY A 368 -4.08 4.92 -21.53
C GLY A 368 -3.36 4.86 -20.20
N PHE A 369 -3.47 3.73 -19.47
CA PHE A 369 -2.92 3.57 -18.12
C PHE A 369 -3.17 4.79 -17.26
N HIS A 370 -4.44 5.22 -17.17
CA HIS A 370 -4.81 6.34 -16.35
C HIS A 370 -4.61 6.05 -14.85
N GLU A 371 -4.35 7.11 -14.10
CA GLU A 371 -4.12 7.05 -12.66
C GLU A 371 -5.32 6.46 -11.93
N TRP A 372 -6.52 7.00 -12.22
CA TRP A 372 -7.78 6.53 -11.66
C TRP A 372 -8.93 6.66 -12.68
N ILE A 373 -10.09 6.08 -12.36
CA ILE A 373 -11.30 6.11 -13.16
C ILE A 373 -12.46 6.50 -12.24
N ASP A 374 -13.33 7.41 -12.67
CA ASP A 374 -14.55 7.76 -11.93
C ASP A 374 -15.46 6.53 -11.84
N ALA A 375 -15.76 6.10 -10.62
CA ALA A 375 -16.51 4.88 -10.38
C ALA A 375 -18.00 4.98 -10.76
N ARG A 376 -18.52 6.20 -11.00
CA ARG A 376 -19.92 6.44 -11.38
C ARG A 376 -20.08 6.54 -12.90
N THR A 377 -19.12 7.18 -13.59
CA THR A 377 -19.21 7.41 -15.04
C THR A 377 -18.38 6.41 -15.85
N GLY A 378 -17.36 5.79 -15.24
CA GLY A 378 -16.39 4.96 -15.93
C GLY A 378 -15.35 5.75 -16.72
N GLU A 379 -15.32 7.09 -16.59
CA GLU A 379 -14.38 7.94 -17.30
C GLU A 379 -13.00 7.98 -16.65
N PRO A 380 -11.92 7.94 -17.43
CA PRO A 380 -10.57 8.00 -16.90
C PRO A 380 -10.23 9.38 -16.33
N GLY A 381 -9.57 9.40 -15.17
CA GLY A 381 -9.11 10.57 -14.44
C GLY A 381 -7.60 10.57 -14.21
N GLY A 382 -7.08 11.62 -13.59
CA GLY A 382 -5.67 11.74 -13.21
C GLY A 382 -4.70 11.77 -14.38
N ALA A 383 -3.46 11.39 -14.14
CA ALA A 383 -2.41 11.34 -15.14
C ALA A 383 -2.53 10.06 -16.00
N PRO A 384 -2.37 10.15 -17.34
CA PRO A 384 -2.20 8.98 -18.19
C PRO A 384 -0.78 8.41 -18.06
N GLY A 385 -0.57 7.22 -18.63
CA GLY A 385 0.76 6.63 -18.74
C GLY A 385 1.40 6.22 -17.41
N GLN A 386 0.59 5.75 -16.45
CA GLN A 386 1.05 5.38 -15.10
C GLN A 386 1.86 4.09 -15.09
N SER A 387 3.11 4.17 -14.61
CA SER A 387 4.04 3.04 -14.55
C SER A 387 3.58 1.94 -13.59
N TRP A 388 3.01 2.29 -12.43
CA TRP A 388 2.50 1.30 -11.47
C TRP A 388 1.32 0.49 -12.01
N SER A 389 0.39 1.12 -12.78
CA SER A 389 -0.71 0.40 -13.42
C SER A 389 -0.21 -0.59 -14.48
N ALA A 390 0.81 -0.20 -15.26
CA ALA A 390 1.45 -1.09 -16.21
C ALA A 390 2.22 -2.23 -15.50
N GLY A 391 2.94 -1.91 -14.43
CA GLY A 391 3.71 -2.89 -13.66
C GLY A 391 2.83 -3.94 -13.00
N THR A 392 1.78 -3.53 -12.28
CA THR A 392 0.89 -4.49 -11.62
C THR A 392 0.04 -5.29 -12.61
N TYR A 393 -0.29 -4.73 -13.78
CA TYR A 393 -0.93 -5.50 -14.85
C TYR A 393 -0.01 -6.61 -15.39
N LEU A 394 1.28 -6.32 -15.65
CA LEU A 394 2.24 -7.34 -16.07
C LEU A 394 2.42 -8.42 -15.00
N LEU A 395 2.51 -8.03 -13.73
CA LEU A 395 2.57 -8.98 -12.62
C LEU A 395 1.34 -9.91 -12.60
N ALA A 396 0.14 -9.35 -12.83
CA ALA A 396 -1.10 -10.13 -12.87
C ALA A 396 -1.12 -11.13 -14.04
N VAL A 397 -0.65 -10.73 -15.22
CA VAL A 397 -0.50 -11.63 -16.38
C VAL A 397 0.48 -12.74 -16.06
N GLU A 398 1.58 -12.44 -15.39
CA GLU A 398 2.59 -13.44 -14.99
C GLU A 398 2.03 -14.43 -13.97
N ALA A 399 1.29 -13.95 -12.95
CA ALA A 399 0.63 -14.80 -11.98
C ALA A 399 -0.30 -15.84 -12.64
N LEU A 400 -1.06 -15.42 -13.64
CA LEU A 400 -1.97 -16.30 -14.40
C LEU A 400 -1.26 -17.27 -15.34
N SER A 401 0.03 -17.07 -15.62
CA SER A 401 0.82 -18.01 -16.43
C SER A 401 1.28 -19.25 -15.63
N GLY A 402 1.02 -19.30 -14.32
CA GLY A 402 1.44 -20.35 -13.41
C GLY A 402 2.93 -20.30 -13.05
N ARG A 403 3.65 -19.25 -13.44
CA ARG A 403 5.03 -19.05 -13.02
C ARG A 403 5.07 -18.49 -11.59
N PRO A 404 6.00 -18.96 -10.74
CA PRO A 404 6.11 -18.44 -9.38
C PRO A 404 6.48 -16.95 -9.40
N ILE A 405 5.71 -16.16 -8.65
CA ILE A 405 5.99 -14.74 -8.41
C ILE A 405 6.45 -14.55 -6.97
N SER A 406 7.49 -13.73 -6.78
CA SER A 406 7.96 -13.33 -5.46
C SER A 406 7.29 -12.00 -5.08
N LEU A 407 6.61 -11.98 -3.92
CA LEU A 407 5.94 -10.79 -3.38
C LEU A 407 6.35 -10.57 -1.92
#